data_d84a71bb376148c3baf498fb871698cd
#
_entry.id   d84a71bb376148c3baf498fb871698cd
#
_cell.length_a   1.000
_cell.length_b   1.000
_cell.length_c   1.000
_cell.angle_alpha   90.00
_cell.angle_beta   90.00
_cell.angle_gamma   90.00
#
_symmetry.space_group_name_H-M   'P 1'
#
loop_
_entity.id
_entity.type
_entity.pdbx_description
1 polymer ?
#
loop_
_entity_poly.entity_id
_entity_poly.type
_entity_poly.pdbx_seq_one_letter_code
_entity_poly.pdbx_strand_id
1 'polypeptide(L)'
;MGTRWIIEGRIDQRWPVNTRGNVGEVFPEVITALGYHLGIVPAEKAWRNAYAELGIMSPDDFASDDPVIIGLYGGYCYLNLSYLRMMGVRAPGSSAEAIDVAFFGEGNPPPYVACKGDKSLRSSVRILRTVLSALGTKELPEIVADSFSRAAGFEALRPDLDAPDTDLLDYLYAFPEAFEPLFGNHMQTTAVAAIVSGVLIDASAAAGNPGLVTHLVGASGDVQSALYATDLYEIAKVIRQQPGVMRAFDDGVDELLERTAGNPDAAGFRTMFEAFLDRHGHRGPNDWELSARTWDNTPSLALTALDRMRVADNDLSPVDRLADDDERRSAAAAVVRPHLNFMDKVKFDKALRALPFWSQAREATRDRAVRVMLPIKQVYRELVRRSLERGGGAGPTEVALLNPVTELPDYLRDPASLAALVDERANLRNRFAAVGPPFFISSQKDVPTIEELEATAAGTARVEAAATGDVLTGDAGASGLARGRARIIHDPADAGSLEPGDVLVAPITDPAWTPLFLPAAAVVVNVGALMSHAVIVARELAVPCVIALEGATDLIPDGAMVEVDGTAGTVTLIQA
;
A
#
# COMPACT_ATOMS: atom_id res chain seq x y z
N MET A 1 16.02 -30.28 -4.92
CA MET A 1 15.29 -29.01 -4.97
C MET A 1 15.31 -28.46 -3.54
N GLY A 2 15.70 -27.20 -3.33
CA GLY A 2 15.83 -26.69 -1.97
C GLY A 2 14.47 -26.38 -1.34
N THR A 3 14.40 -26.41 -0.03
CA THR A 3 13.25 -26.06 0.82
C THR A 3 12.69 -24.66 0.54
N ARG A 4 13.50 -23.77 -0.02
CA ARG A 4 13.13 -22.40 -0.30
C ARG A 4 12.21 -22.32 -1.53
N TRP A 5 11.06 -21.64 -1.36
CA TRP A 5 10.05 -21.46 -2.42
C TRP A 5 10.33 -20.28 -3.36
N ILE A 6 11.28 -19.42 -3.01
CA ILE A 6 11.71 -18.26 -3.79
C ILE A 6 13.22 -18.30 -4.01
N ILE A 7 13.65 -17.73 -5.13
CA ILE A 7 15.07 -17.47 -5.37
C ILE A 7 15.40 -16.17 -4.67
N GLU A 8 16.18 -16.23 -3.59
CA GLU A 8 16.68 -15.02 -2.96
C GLU A 8 17.52 -14.21 -3.95
N GLY A 9 17.23 -12.92 -4.02
CA GLY A 9 17.97 -11.99 -4.83
C GLY A 9 19.44 -11.93 -4.42
N ARG A 10 20.31 -11.65 -5.38
CA ARG A 10 21.68 -11.23 -5.08
C ARG A 10 21.70 -9.73 -4.94
N ILE A 11 22.38 -9.24 -3.90
CA ILE A 11 22.58 -7.81 -3.73
C ILE A 11 23.40 -7.28 -4.91
N ASP A 12 22.84 -6.32 -5.64
CA ASP A 12 23.53 -5.68 -6.75
C ASP A 12 24.72 -4.87 -6.24
N GLN A 13 25.88 -5.02 -6.88
CA GLN A 13 27.11 -4.37 -6.42
C GLN A 13 27.12 -2.86 -6.67
N ARG A 14 26.39 -2.40 -7.70
CA ARG A 14 26.25 -0.98 -7.99
C ARG A 14 25.22 -0.32 -7.07
N TRP A 15 24.17 -1.04 -6.74
CA TRP A 15 23.05 -0.55 -5.93
C TRP A 15 22.82 -1.46 -4.70
N PRO A 16 23.74 -1.42 -3.70
CA PRO A 16 23.74 -2.42 -2.64
C PRO A 16 22.70 -2.18 -1.55
N VAL A 17 22.24 -0.94 -1.35
CA VAL A 17 21.35 -0.61 -0.22
C VAL A 17 19.89 -0.87 -0.60
N ASN A 18 19.25 -1.70 0.18
CA ASN A 18 17.82 -2.07 0.05
C ASN A 18 17.10 -1.72 1.35
N THR A 19 15.83 -1.36 1.26
CA THR A 19 15.02 -0.92 2.39
C THR A 19 13.62 -1.52 2.38
N ARG A 20 13.04 -1.69 3.57
CA ARG A 20 11.61 -1.98 3.76
C ARG A 20 10.74 -0.72 3.72
N GLY A 21 11.34 0.47 3.74
CA GLY A 21 10.62 1.73 3.63
C GLY A 21 9.77 1.78 2.37
N ASN A 22 8.50 2.17 2.48
CA ASN A 22 7.45 2.14 1.46
C ASN A 22 7.03 0.73 1.03
N VAL A 23 7.96 -0.14 0.56
CA VAL A 23 7.61 -1.48 0.09
C VAL A 23 7.04 -2.37 1.19
N GLY A 24 7.37 -2.10 2.46
CA GLY A 24 6.78 -2.78 3.60
C GLY A 24 5.28 -2.53 3.76
N GLU A 25 4.77 -1.39 3.26
CA GLU A 25 3.33 -1.09 3.22
C GLU A 25 2.63 -1.81 2.07
N VAL A 26 3.35 -2.06 0.97
CA VAL A 26 2.83 -2.72 -0.24
C VAL A 26 2.84 -4.23 -0.10
N PHE A 27 3.91 -4.77 0.49
CA PHE A 27 4.15 -6.19 0.76
C PHE A 27 4.55 -6.37 2.23
N PRO A 28 3.61 -6.27 3.18
CA PRO A 28 3.92 -6.36 4.61
C PRO A 28 4.38 -7.76 5.02
N GLU A 29 3.86 -8.79 4.35
CA GLU A 29 4.07 -10.19 4.68
C GLU A 29 5.20 -10.85 3.89
N VAL A 30 5.52 -12.08 4.30
CA VAL A 30 6.41 -13.00 3.58
C VAL A 30 5.79 -13.36 2.23
N ILE A 31 6.54 -13.13 1.14
CA ILE A 31 6.09 -13.32 -0.24
C ILE A 31 5.92 -14.80 -0.58
N THR A 32 4.90 -15.12 -1.35
CA THR A 32 4.68 -16.47 -1.88
C THR A 32 5.41 -16.68 -3.22
N ALA A 33 5.61 -17.95 -3.62
CA ALA A 33 6.15 -18.27 -4.93
C ALA A 33 5.20 -17.80 -6.06
N LEU A 34 3.89 -17.89 -5.83
CA LEU A 34 2.87 -17.40 -6.75
C LEU A 34 3.01 -15.88 -6.97
N GLY A 35 3.04 -15.09 -5.89
CA GLY A 35 3.21 -13.64 -5.94
C GLY A 35 4.55 -13.24 -6.56
N TYR A 36 5.62 -13.97 -6.26
CA TYR A 36 6.93 -13.71 -6.86
C TYR A 36 6.93 -13.91 -8.38
N HIS A 37 6.59 -15.10 -8.84
CA HIS A 37 6.72 -15.45 -10.26
C HIS A 37 5.72 -14.72 -11.16
N LEU A 38 4.49 -14.55 -10.71
CA LEU A 38 3.43 -13.97 -11.51
C LEU A 38 3.21 -12.46 -11.25
N GLY A 39 3.67 -11.95 -10.10
CA GLY A 39 3.51 -10.54 -9.72
C GLY A 39 4.82 -9.75 -9.76
N ILE A 40 5.81 -10.10 -8.91
CA ILE A 40 7.03 -9.29 -8.72
C ILE A 40 7.93 -9.30 -9.94
N VAL A 41 8.19 -10.45 -10.54
CA VAL A 41 9.06 -10.55 -11.74
C VAL A 41 8.52 -9.71 -12.90
N PRO A 42 7.23 -9.80 -13.30
CA PRO A 42 6.70 -8.90 -14.33
C PRO A 42 6.63 -7.43 -13.87
N ALA A 43 6.38 -7.14 -12.58
CA ALA A 43 6.42 -5.78 -12.07
C ALA A 43 7.81 -5.14 -12.21
N GLU A 44 8.87 -5.86 -11.89
CA GLU A 44 10.25 -5.40 -12.07
C GLU A 44 10.52 -5.02 -13.53
N LYS A 45 10.16 -5.87 -14.47
CA LYS A 45 10.33 -5.62 -15.90
C LYS A 45 9.52 -4.41 -16.37
N ALA A 46 8.26 -4.31 -15.93
CA ALA A 46 7.39 -3.19 -16.23
C ALA A 46 7.94 -1.87 -15.69
N TRP A 47 8.49 -1.87 -14.46
CA TRP A 47 9.11 -0.69 -13.85
C TRP A 47 10.33 -0.22 -14.63
N ARG A 48 11.23 -1.13 -15.01
CA ARG A 48 12.40 -0.81 -15.85
C ARG A 48 11.98 -0.16 -17.16
N ASN A 49 10.99 -0.72 -17.85
CA ASN A 49 10.46 -0.21 -19.10
C ASN A 49 9.85 1.18 -18.93
N ALA A 50 8.98 1.37 -17.94
CA ALA A 50 8.33 2.63 -17.65
C ALA A 50 9.35 3.76 -17.41
N TYR A 51 10.40 3.47 -16.64
CA TYR A 51 11.43 4.47 -16.33
C TYR A 51 12.41 4.70 -17.48
N ALA A 52 12.59 3.71 -18.35
CA ALA A 52 13.33 3.90 -19.60
C ALA A 52 12.56 4.84 -20.56
N GLU A 53 11.24 4.70 -20.66
CA GLU A 53 10.38 5.59 -21.47
C GLU A 53 10.42 7.04 -20.96
N LEU A 54 10.33 7.23 -19.64
CA LEU A 54 10.49 8.55 -18.99
C LEU A 54 11.92 9.12 -19.14
N GLY A 55 12.89 8.31 -19.55
CA GLY A 55 14.29 8.68 -19.71
C GLY A 55 15.08 8.75 -18.42
N ILE A 56 14.53 8.27 -17.33
CA ILE A 56 15.20 8.16 -16.02
C ILE A 56 16.32 7.15 -16.10
N MET A 57 16.04 6.01 -16.75
CA MET A 57 16.93 4.86 -16.88
C MET A 57 17.25 4.53 -18.34
N SER A 58 18.22 3.63 -18.51
CA SER A 58 18.49 2.89 -19.76
C SER A 58 18.47 1.40 -19.45
N PRO A 59 18.05 0.54 -20.37
CA PRO A 59 18.22 -0.92 -20.23
C PRO A 59 19.67 -1.31 -19.88
N ASP A 60 20.65 -0.60 -20.45
CA ASP A 60 22.08 -0.83 -20.19
C ASP A 60 22.54 -0.49 -18.75
N ASP A 61 21.69 0.12 -17.93
CA ASP A 61 21.99 0.37 -16.53
C ASP A 61 21.96 -0.92 -15.68
N PHE A 62 21.26 -1.96 -16.14
CA PHE A 62 21.12 -3.25 -15.43
C PHE A 62 22.10 -4.30 -15.98
N ALA A 63 22.75 -5.03 -15.06
CA ALA A 63 23.71 -6.06 -15.42
C ALA A 63 23.06 -7.40 -15.78
N SER A 64 21.82 -7.64 -15.36
CA SER A 64 21.04 -8.85 -15.61
C SER A 64 19.54 -8.55 -15.64
N ASP A 65 18.76 -9.55 -16.03
CA ASP A 65 17.29 -9.51 -15.96
C ASP A 65 16.74 -9.85 -14.56
N ASP A 66 17.62 -10.24 -13.62
CA ASP A 66 17.21 -10.52 -12.24
C ASP A 66 16.58 -9.27 -11.58
N PRO A 67 15.57 -9.41 -10.72
CA PRO A 67 14.99 -8.30 -9.99
C PRO A 67 16.04 -7.55 -9.16
N VAL A 68 16.12 -6.23 -9.36
CA VAL A 68 17.05 -5.33 -8.67
C VAL A 68 16.31 -4.20 -7.98
N ILE A 69 15.27 -3.66 -8.61
CA ILE A 69 14.46 -2.56 -8.05
C ILE A 69 13.64 -3.09 -6.89
N ILE A 70 13.04 -4.29 -7.07
CA ILE A 70 12.28 -5.01 -6.04
C ILE A 70 13.08 -6.26 -5.66
N GLY A 71 13.96 -6.14 -4.67
CA GLY A 71 14.74 -7.27 -4.15
C GLY A 71 13.94 -8.18 -3.24
N LEU A 72 14.33 -9.46 -3.14
CA LEU A 72 13.77 -10.43 -2.21
C LEU A 72 14.87 -10.96 -1.31
N TYR A 73 14.75 -10.71 -0.01
CA TYR A 73 15.73 -11.13 0.98
C TYR A 73 15.02 -11.62 2.25
N GLY A 74 15.40 -12.79 2.75
CA GLY A 74 14.77 -13.38 3.93
C GLY A 74 13.24 -13.56 3.80
N GLY A 75 12.76 -13.86 2.59
CA GLY A 75 11.34 -14.05 2.31
C GLY A 75 10.54 -12.75 2.13
N TYR A 76 11.13 -11.57 2.30
CA TYR A 76 10.45 -10.27 2.22
C TYR A 76 10.88 -9.43 1.02
N CYS A 77 9.97 -8.60 0.52
CA CYS A 77 10.26 -7.59 -0.49
C CYS A 77 11.04 -6.42 0.08
N TYR A 78 12.02 -5.96 -0.68
CA TYR A 78 12.78 -4.75 -0.42
C TYR A 78 12.79 -3.85 -1.65
N LEU A 79 12.75 -2.55 -1.44
CA LEU A 79 12.94 -1.56 -2.48
C LEU A 79 14.41 -1.14 -2.51
N ASN A 80 15.01 -1.09 -3.68
CA ASN A 80 16.40 -0.71 -3.83
C ASN A 80 16.61 0.80 -3.64
N LEU A 81 17.07 1.20 -2.45
CA LEU A 81 17.29 2.59 -2.08
C LEU A 81 18.44 3.23 -2.88
N SER A 82 19.50 2.48 -3.16
CA SER A 82 20.61 2.99 -3.98
C SER A 82 20.15 3.35 -5.39
N TYR A 83 19.26 2.54 -5.98
CA TYR A 83 18.62 2.81 -7.26
C TYR A 83 17.76 4.09 -7.22
N LEU A 84 16.92 4.24 -6.21
CA LEU A 84 16.09 5.44 -6.03
C LEU A 84 16.92 6.71 -5.88
N ARG A 85 17.99 6.64 -5.07
CA ARG A 85 18.94 7.76 -4.88
C ARG A 85 19.63 8.16 -6.19
N MET A 86 20.02 7.17 -7.00
CA MET A 86 20.58 7.44 -8.32
C MET A 86 19.58 8.19 -9.23
N MET A 87 18.27 7.91 -9.14
CA MET A 87 17.25 8.69 -9.84
C MET A 87 17.24 10.15 -9.37
N GLY A 88 17.31 10.39 -8.06
CA GLY A 88 17.45 11.74 -7.50
C GLY A 88 18.67 12.47 -8.05
N VAL A 89 19.82 11.78 -8.15
CA VAL A 89 21.05 12.35 -8.74
C VAL A 89 20.91 12.68 -10.23
N ARG A 90 20.11 11.96 -10.99
CA ARG A 90 19.82 12.21 -12.42
C ARG A 90 18.80 13.32 -12.64
N ALA A 91 17.91 13.55 -11.67
CA ALA A 91 16.87 14.57 -11.78
C ALA A 91 17.44 15.97 -11.56
N PRO A 92 17.27 16.92 -12.52
CA PRO A 92 17.75 18.28 -12.37
C PRO A 92 17.12 18.99 -11.15
N GLY A 93 17.97 19.45 -10.22
CA GLY A 93 17.54 20.13 -9.00
C GLY A 93 17.21 19.19 -7.84
N SER A 94 17.41 17.88 -7.97
CA SER A 94 17.25 16.89 -6.92
C SER A 94 18.61 16.28 -6.52
N SER A 95 18.61 15.43 -5.49
CA SER A 95 19.80 14.76 -4.97
C SER A 95 19.44 13.41 -4.32
N ALA A 96 20.46 12.64 -3.94
CA ALA A 96 20.26 11.42 -3.17
C ALA A 96 19.64 11.71 -1.79
N GLU A 97 20.07 12.79 -1.16
CA GLU A 97 19.57 13.27 0.15
C GLU A 97 18.09 13.67 0.06
N ALA A 98 17.65 14.27 -1.04
CA ALA A 98 16.25 14.61 -1.26
C ALA A 98 15.35 13.35 -1.30
N ILE A 99 15.86 12.25 -1.85
CA ILE A 99 15.17 10.94 -1.80
C ILE A 99 15.12 10.41 -0.37
N ASP A 100 16.22 10.51 0.38
CA ASP A 100 16.26 10.05 1.78
C ASP A 100 15.23 10.79 2.65
N VAL A 101 15.17 12.11 2.52
CA VAL A 101 14.17 12.93 3.23
C VAL A 101 12.74 12.55 2.84
N ALA A 102 12.49 12.28 1.55
CA ALA A 102 11.16 11.88 1.08
C ALA A 102 10.71 10.52 1.61
N PHE A 103 11.65 9.59 1.83
CA PHE A 103 11.36 8.22 2.30
C PHE A 103 11.45 8.06 3.82
N PHE A 104 12.30 8.83 4.49
CA PHE A 104 12.64 8.59 5.90
C PHE A 104 12.53 9.83 6.79
N GLY A 105 12.13 10.99 6.24
CA GLY A 105 12.08 12.23 7.02
C GLY A 105 13.45 12.60 7.58
N GLU A 106 13.56 12.71 8.91
CA GLU A 106 14.81 12.96 9.66
C GLU A 106 15.56 11.65 10.01
N GLY A 107 15.06 10.49 9.56
CA GLY A 107 15.70 9.19 9.78
C GLY A 107 17.13 9.15 9.22
N ASN A 108 17.93 8.21 9.70
CA ASN A 108 19.35 8.08 9.34
C ASN A 108 19.59 6.80 8.51
N PRO A 109 19.23 6.78 7.21
CA PRO A 109 19.49 5.62 6.34
C PRO A 109 21.00 5.44 6.10
N PRO A 110 21.45 4.23 5.69
CA PRO A 110 22.83 3.99 5.32
C PRO A 110 23.32 5.01 4.29
N PRO A 111 24.58 5.51 4.37
CA PRO A 111 25.06 6.59 3.52
C PRO A 111 25.05 6.23 2.03
N TYR A 112 24.74 7.21 1.18
CA TYR A 112 24.82 7.04 -0.26
C TYR A 112 26.26 6.99 -0.75
N VAL A 113 26.61 5.95 -1.49
CA VAL A 113 27.89 5.81 -2.16
C VAL A 113 27.70 5.99 -3.66
N ALA A 114 28.18 7.10 -4.19
CA ALA A 114 28.03 7.42 -5.61
C ALA A 114 28.82 6.45 -6.49
N CYS A 115 28.20 5.91 -7.51
CA CYS A 115 28.80 5.00 -8.48
C CYS A 115 29.04 5.66 -9.84
N LYS A 116 29.99 5.10 -10.59
CA LYS A 116 30.22 5.53 -11.99
C LYS A 116 28.97 5.31 -12.81
N GLY A 117 28.49 6.36 -13.49
CA GLY A 117 27.28 6.33 -14.32
C GLY A 117 26.00 6.75 -13.59
N ASP A 118 26.04 7.10 -12.29
CA ASP A 118 24.87 7.65 -11.61
C ASP A 118 24.50 9.02 -12.18
N LYS A 119 25.48 9.82 -12.53
CA LYS A 119 25.25 11.08 -13.30
C LYS A 119 25.14 10.78 -14.78
N SER A 120 24.05 11.25 -15.40
CA SER A 120 23.79 11.10 -16.84
C SER A 120 23.15 12.37 -17.42
N LEU A 121 23.93 13.13 -18.18
CA LEU A 121 23.43 14.35 -18.85
C LEU A 121 22.27 14.02 -19.81
N ARG A 122 22.34 12.86 -20.50
CA ARG A 122 21.27 12.38 -21.38
C ARG A 122 19.97 12.16 -20.62
N SER A 123 20.05 11.47 -19.48
CA SER A 123 18.90 11.25 -18.61
C SER A 123 18.37 12.58 -18.04
N SER A 124 19.24 13.48 -17.57
CA SER A 124 18.83 14.79 -17.04
C SER A 124 18.06 15.62 -18.08
N VAL A 125 18.48 15.61 -19.34
CA VAL A 125 17.76 16.30 -20.43
C VAL A 125 16.41 15.65 -20.72
N ARG A 126 16.32 14.32 -20.70
CA ARG A 126 15.05 13.59 -20.91
C ARG A 126 14.09 13.83 -19.75
N ILE A 127 14.57 13.73 -18.52
CA ILE A 127 13.78 14.04 -17.32
C ILE A 127 13.25 15.47 -17.39
N LEU A 128 14.08 16.45 -17.76
CA LEU A 128 13.63 17.84 -17.92
C LEU A 128 12.49 17.97 -18.93
N ARG A 129 12.54 17.26 -20.04
CA ARG A 129 11.42 17.23 -21.02
C ARG A 129 10.16 16.62 -20.39
N THR A 130 10.28 15.53 -19.65
CA THR A 130 9.18 14.91 -18.92
C THR A 130 8.57 15.89 -17.92
N VAL A 131 9.39 16.60 -17.14
CA VAL A 131 8.94 17.66 -16.20
C VAL A 131 8.14 18.74 -16.94
N LEU A 132 8.67 19.27 -18.04
CA LEU A 132 8.01 20.33 -18.81
C LEU A 132 6.67 19.87 -19.41
N SER A 133 6.62 18.63 -19.90
CA SER A 133 5.38 18.00 -20.39
C SER A 133 4.36 17.84 -19.26
N ALA A 134 4.79 17.28 -18.12
CA ALA A 134 3.94 17.05 -16.95
C ALA A 134 3.33 18.35 -16.41
N LEU A 135 4.13 19.41 -16.30
CA LEU A 135 3.66 20.74 -15.89
C LEU A 135 2.74 21.42 -16.92
N GLY A 136 2.69 20.91 -18.13
CA GLY A 136 1.77 21.36 -19.18
C GLY A 136 0.40 20.68 -19.19
N THR A 137 0.21 19.64 -18.38
CA THR A 137 -1.03 18.82 -18.32
C THR A 137 -2.22 19.67 -17.86
N LYS A 138 -3.35 19.52 -18.55
CA LYS A 138 -4.60 20.26 -18.31
C LYS A 138 -5.85 19.39 -18.26
N GLU A 139 -5.69 18.10 -18.49
CA GLU A 139 -6.73 17.09 -18.52
C GLU A 139 -6.15 15.73 -18.08
N LEU A 140 -7.01 14.77 -17.81
CA LEU A 140 -6.60 13.44 -17.39
C LEU A 140 -5.79 12.78 -18.52
N PRO A 141 -4.57 12.27 -18.25
CA PRO A 141 -3.72 11.64 -19.26
C PRO A 141 -4.37 10.40 -19.90
N GLU A 142 -4.17 10.21 -21.21
CA GLU A 142 -4.70 9.07 -21.98
C GLU A 142 -4.27 7.70 -21.42
N ILE A 143 -3.15 7.62 -20.73
CA ILE A 143 -2.64 6.42 -20.06
C ILE A 143 -3.66 5.82 -19.07
N VAL A 144 -4.57 6.63 -18.54
CA VAL A 144 -5.68 6.18 -17.68
C VAL A 144 -6.69 5.39 -18.50
N ALA A 145 -7.15 5.93 -19.64
CA ALA A 145 -8.10 5.24 -20.51
C ALA A 145 -7.51 3.93 -21.08
N ASP A 146 -6.21 3.92 -21.43
CA ASP A 146 -5.50 2.71 -21.82
C ASP A 146 -5.53 1.65 -20.72
N SER A 147 -5.27 2.04 -19.46
CA SER A 147 -5.31 1.12 -18.31
C SER A 147 -6.69 0.52 -18.09
N PHE A 148 -7.76 1.32 -18.22
CA PHE A 148 -9.14 0.82 -18.12
C PHE A 148 -9.45 -0.19 -19.23
N SER A 149 -9.09 0.12 -20.47
CA SER A 149 -9.33 -0.75 -21.63
C SER A 149 -8.59 -2.09 -21.51
N ARG A 150 -7.32 -2.08 -21.09
CA ARG A 150 -6.51 -3.29 -20.92
C ARG A 150 -7.04 -4.17 -19.81
N ALA A 151 -7.36 -3.59 -18.63
CA ALA A 151 -7.91 -4.34 -17.52
C ALA A 151 -9.24 -5.01 -17.90
N ALA A 152 -10.18 -4.27 -18.49
CA ALA A 152 -11.45 -4.82 -18.94
C ALA A 152 -11.28 -5.90 -20.02
N GLY A 153 -10.32 -5.72 -20.94
CA GLY A 153 -10.00 -6.72 -21.95
C GLY A 153 -9.51 -8.05 -21.37
N PHE A 154 -8.66 -8.00 -20.35
CA PHE A 154 -8.19 -9.22 -19.68
C PHE A 154 -9.28 -9.86 -18.80
N GLU A 155 -10.04 -9.06 -18.05
CA GLU A 155 -11.17 -9.55 -17.27
C GLU A 155 -12.21 -10.30 -18.13
N ALA A 156 -12.45 -9.82 -19.35
CA ALA A 156 -13.38 -10.46 -20.30
C ALA A 156 -12.91 -11.82 -20.83
N LEU A 157 -11.62 -12.13 -20.72
CA LEU A 157 -11.05 -13.42 -21.12
C LEU A 157 -11.11 -14.48 -20.02
N ARG A 158 -11.58 -14.11 -18.80
CA ARG A 158 -11.65 -15.06 -17.68
C ARG A 158 -12.54 -16.25 -18.04
N PRO A 159 -12.05 -17.50 -17.94
CA PRO A 159 -12.87 -18.69 -18.13
C PRO A 159 -13.93 -18.80 -17.00
N ASP A 160 -14.98 -19.55 -17.28
CA ASP A 160 -15.90 -19.96 -16.22
C ASP A 160 -15.14 -20.76 -15.17
N LEU A 161 -15.50 -20.58 -13.89
CA LEU A 161 -14.79 -21.25 -12.81
C LEU A 161 -15.00 -22.76 -12.77
N ASP A 162 -15.96 -23.32 -13.52
CA ASP A 162 -16.17 -24.74 -13.73
C ASP A 162 -15.39 -25.34 -14.93
N ALA A 163 -14.70 -24.48 -15.70
CA ALA A 163 -13.85 -24.90 -16.82
C ALA A 163 -12.75 -25.91 -16.37
N PRO A 164 -12.16 -26.69 -17.29
CA PRO A 164 -11.05 -27.59 -16.96
C PRO A 164 -9.87 -26.87 -16.28
N ASP A 165 -9.13 -27.59 -15.41
CA ASP A 165 -7.94 -27.05 -14.74
C ASP A 165 -6.91 -26.48 -15.73
N THR A 166 -6.79 -27.06 -16.93
CA THR A 166 -5.91 -26.57 -18.00
C THR A 166 -6.27 -25.15 -18.41
N ASP A 167 -7.53 -24.85 -18.61
CA ASP A 167 -8.02 -23.55 -19.08
C ASP A 167 -7.83 -22.49 -17.97
N LEU A 168 -8.05 -22.89 -16.70
CA LEU A 168 -7.79 -22.06 -15.54
C LEU A 168 -6.30 -21.76 -15.37
N LEU A 169 -5.43 -22.77 -15.57
CA LEU A 169 -3.97 -22.59 -15.54
C LEU A 169 -3.48 -21.72 -16.69
N ASP A 170 -4.01 -21.89 -17.91
CA ASP A 170 -3.63 -21.07 -19.07
C ASP A 170 -3.97 -19.61 -18.83
N TYR A 171 -5.14 -19.32 -18.21
CA TYR A 171 -5.50 -17.96 -17.82
C TYR A 171 -4.57 -17.40 -16.74
N LEU A 172 -4.20 -18.21 -15.73
CA LEU A 172 -3.23 -17.84 -14.71
C LEU A 172 -1.87 -17.48 -15.33
N TYR A 173 -1.41 -18.23 -16.33
CA TYR A 173 -0.12 -17.99 -16.99
C TYR A 173 -0.15 -16.81 -17.97
N ALA A 174 -1.31 -16.41 -18.43
CA ALA A 174 -1.47 -15.20 -19.27
C ALA A 174 -1.37 -13.90 -18.47
N PHE A 175 -1.48 -13.98 -17.13
CA PHE A 175 -1.50 -12.80 -16.27
C PHE A 175 -0.26 -11.90 -16.37
N PRO A 176 0.99 -12.39 -16.38
CA PRO A 176 2.18 -11.55 -16.48
C PRO A 176 2.15 -10.60 -17.69
N GLU A 177 1.73 -11.09 -18.86
CA GLU A 177 1.63 -10.28 -20.09
C GLU A 177 0.55 -9.19 -19.98
N ALA A 178 -0.56 -9.47 -19.29
CA ALA A 178 -1.63 -8.51 -19.05
C ALA A 178 -1.24 -7.48 -17.98
N PHE A 179 -0.51 -7.91 -16.97
CA PHE A 179 -0.12 -7.10 -15.81
C PHE A 179 1.01 -6.11 -16.12
N GLU A 180 2.03 -6.52 -16.88
CA GLU A 180 3.19 -5.67 -17.22
C GLU A 180 2.78 -4.27 -17.72
N PRO A 181 1.93 -4.08 -18.74
CA PRO A 181 1.57 -2.74 -19.20
C PRO A 181 0.76 -1.94 -18.17
N LEU A 182 -0.09 -2.59 -17.38
CA LEU A 182 -0.88 -1.92 -16.34
C LEU A 182 0.00 -1.42 -15.19
N PHE A 183 0.92 -2.25 -14.73
CA PHE A 183 1.88 -1.85 -13.72
C PHE A 183 2.87 -0.80 -14.26
N GLY A 184 3.28 -0.90 -15.52
CA GLY A 184 4.10 0.09 -16.20
C GLY A 184 3.42 1.47 -16.23
N ASN A 185 2.14 1.51 -16.60
CA ASN A 185 1.32 2.72 -16.57
C ASN A 185 1.24 3.33 -15.16
N HIS A 186 1.06 2.48 -14.13
CA HIS A 186 1.08 2.93 -12.75
C HIS A 186 2.45 3.52 -12.34
N MET A 187 3.55 2.89 -12.73
CA MET A 187 4.89 3.41 -12.42
C MET A 187 5.19 4.72 -13.14
N GLN A 188 4.74 4.89 -14.38
CA GLN A 188 4.87 6.17 -15.10
C GLN A 188 4.10 7.29 -14.40
N THR A 189 2.81 7.07 -14.10
CA THR A 189 1.98 8.07 -13.44
C THR A 189 2.47 8.41 -12.04
N THR A 190 2.98 7.40 -11.29
CA THR A 190 3.60 7.58 -9.97
C THR A 190 4.84 8.46 -10.06
N ALA A 191 5.74 8.18 -11.00
CA ALA A 191 6.95 9.00 -11.19
C ALA A 191 6.62 10.44 -11.57
N VAL A 192 5.66 10.64 -12.48
CA VAL A 192 5.26 11.98 -12.92
C VAL A 192 4.54 12.74 -11.80
N ALA A 193 3.65 12.11 -11.04
CA ALA A 193 3.01 12.73 -9.89
C ALA A 193 4.03 13.17 -8.84
N ALA A 194 5.03 12.32 -8.55
CA ALA A 194 6.13 12.65 -7.65
C ALA A 194 6.96 13.84 -8.14
N ILE A 195 7.27 13.91 -9.44
CA ILE A 195 7.97 15.04 -10.07
C ILE A 195 7.18 16.34 -9.89
N VAL A 196 5.87 16.34 -10.16
CA VAL A 196 5.01 17.53 -10.04
C VAL A 196 4.87 17.95 -8.58
N SER A 197 4.73 17.00 -7.66
CA SER A 197 4.71 17.25 -6.20
C SER A 197 6.03 17.87 -5.73
N GLY A 198 7.17 17.38 -6.23
CA GLY A 198 8.50 17.91 -5.92
C GLY A 198 8.63 19.41 -6.18
N VAL A 199 8.03 19.92 -7.27
CA VAL A 199 8.02 21.37 -7.55
C VAL A 199 7.29 22.17 -6.45
N LEU A 200 6.22 21.63 -5.87
CA LEU A 200 5.48 22.29 -4.79
C LEU A 200 6.22 22.20 -3.46
N ILE A 201 6.89 21.08 -3.21
CA ILE A 201 7.75 20.85 -2.02
C ILE A 201 8.88 21.87 -2.02
N ASP A 202 9.63 21.98 -3.13
CA ASP A 202 10.74 22.93 -3.30
C ASP A 202 10.28 24.38 -3.13
N ALA A 203 9.12 24.72 -3.70
CA ALA A 203 8.55 26.06 -3.60
C ALA A 203 8.15 26.40 -2.15
N SER A 204 7.59 25.46 -1.40
CA SER A 204 7.22 25.62 0.01
C SER A 204 8.47 25.82 0.89
N ALA A 205 9.52 25.02 0.67
CA ALA A 205 10.80 25.16 1.34
C ALA A 205 11.47 26.52 1.04
N ALA A 206 11.51 26.93 -0.24
CA ALA A 206 12.06 28.20 -0.66
C ALA A 206 11.32 29.42 -0.08
N ALA A 207 10.02 29.27 0.22
CA ALA A 207 9.22 30.28 0.91
C ALA A 207 9.41 30.29 2.45
N GLY A 208 10.24 29.40 3.02
CA GLY A 208 10.48 29.28 4.45
C GLY A 208 9.32 28.66 5.23
N ASN A 209 8.40 27.97 4.56
CA ASN A 209 7.20 27.36 5.14
C ASN A 209 7.06 25.89 4.70
N PRO A 210 8.01 24.99 5.04
CA PRO A 210 7.97 23.60 4.59
C PRO A 210 6.71 22.83 5.05
N GLY A 211 6.13 23.20 6.20
CA GLY A 211 4.90 22.60 6.71
C GLY A 211 3.66 22.81 5.83
N LEU A 212 3.66 23.82 4.94
CA LEU A 212 2.53 24.04 4.02
C LEU A 212 2.48 23.03 2.86
N VAL A 213 3.52 22.23 2.69
CA VAL A 213 3.58 21.18 1.65
C VAL A 213 2.40 20.21 1.78
N THR A 214 2.00 19.89 3.01
CA THR A 214 0.89 18.98 3.27
C THR A 214 -0.43 19.46 2.65
N HIS A 215 -0.70 20.75 2.71
CA HIS A 215 -1.88 21.37 2.10
C HIS A 215 -1.73 21.56 0.59
N LEU A 216 -0.52 21.82 0.09
CA LEU A 216 -0.26 22.02 -1.35
C LEU A 216 -0.36 20.72 -2.15
N VAL A 217 0.06 19.59 -1.57
CA VAL A 217 0.11 18.28 -2.21
C VAL A 217 -1.10 17.42 -1.85
N GLY A 218 -1.76 17.71 -0.73
CA GLY A 218 -2.99 17.02 -0.28
C GLY A 218 -4.17 17.28 -1.20
N ALA A 219 -5.19 16.41 -1.05
CA ALA A 219 -6.50 16.44 -1.70
C ALA A 219 -6.54 17.04 -3.10
N SER A 220 -6.08 16.31 -4.07
CA SER A 220 -6.10 16.76 -5.46
C SER A 220 -7.05 15.91 -6.29
N GLY A 221 -8.37 16.11 -6.11
CA GLY A 221 -9.40 15.49 -6.96
C GLY A 221 -9.99 14.20 -6.39
N ASP A 222 -10.86 13.57 -7.17
CA ASP A 222 -11.50 12.27 -6.85
C ASP A 222 -10.44 11.18 -6.71
N VAL A 223 -9.99 10.93 -5.48
CA VAL A 223 -9.01 9.88 -5.19
C VAL A 223 -9.75 8.56 -5.03
N GLN A 224 -9.35 7.55 -5.78
CA GLN A 224 -9.99 6.22 -5.75
C GLN A 224 -10.04 5.63 -4.34
N SER A 225 -9.07 5.93 -3.48
CA SER A 225 -9.05 5.52 -2.08
C SER A 225 -10.16 6.15 -1.24
N ALA A 226 -10.63 7.34 -1.58
CA ALA A 226 -11.76 7.98 -0.93
C ALA A 226 -13.11 7.40 -1.40
N LEU A 227 -13.21 6.87 -2.62
CA LEU A 227 -14.46 6.38 -3.18
C LEU A 227 -15.04 5.20 -2.40
N TYR A 228 -14.23 4.19 -2.05
CA TYR A 228 -14.75 3.06 -1.27
C TYR A 228 -15.11 3.45 0.17
N ALA A 229 -14.39 4.41 0.78
CA ALA A 229 -14.77 4.94 2.08
C ALA A 229 -16.10 5.70 2.01
N THR A 230 -16.33 6.47 0.94
CA THR A 230 -17.60 7.16 0.68
C THR A 230 -18.73 6.17 0.43
N ASP A 231 -18.50 5.14 -0.38
CA ASP A 231 -19.51 4.11 -0.64
C ASP A 231 -19.89 3.36 0.65
N LEU A 232 -18.93 2.98 1.48
CA LEU A 232 -19.20 2.37 2.78
C LEU A 232 -19.95 3.31 3.72
N TYR A 233 -19.61 4.60 3.73
CA TYR A 233 -20.32 5.61 4.52
C TYR A 233 -21.79 5.73 4.10
N GLU A 234 -22.10 5.76 2.79
CA GLU A 234 -23.47 5.80 2.31
C GLU A 234 -24.25 4.52 2.67
N ILE A 235 -23.60 3.34 2.62
CA ILE A 235 -24.19 2.09 3.10
C ILE A 235 -24.48 2.17 4.60
N ALA A 236 -23.56 2.69 5.40
CA ALA A 236 -23.74 2.86 6.85
C ALA A 236 -24.92 3.78 7.19
N LYS A 237 -25.16 4.83 6.39
CA LYS A 237 -26.35 5.69 6.52
C LYS A 237 -27.66 4.90 6.31
N VAL A 238 -27.69 4.04 5.31
CA VAL A 238 -28.87 3.18 5.03
C VAL A 238 -29.09 2.20 6.17
N ILE A 239 -28.02 1.57 6.69
CA ILE A 239 -28.10 0.65 7.84
C ILE A 239 -28.72 1.34 9.05
N ARG A 240 -28.30 2.58 9.38
CA ARG A 240 -28.85 3.36 10.52
C ARG A 240 -30.34 3.62 10.42
N GLN A 241 -30.90 3.67 9.21
CA GLN A 241 -32.33 3.88 8.95
C GLN A 241 -33.15 2.60 9.02
N GLN A 242 -32.52 1.44 9.10
CA GLN A 242 -33.13 0.12 9.05
C GLN A 242 -32.94 -0.66 10.36
N PRO A 243 -33.90 -0.57 11.33
CA PRO A 243 -33.72 -1.20 12.67
C PRO A 243 -33.53 -2.72 12.62
N GLY A 244 -34.06 -3.39 11.58
CA GLY A 244 -33.84 -4.83 11.38
C GLY A 244 -32.40 -5.15 11.01
N VAL A 245 -31.80 -4.35 10.14
CA VAL A 245 -30.39 -4.50 9.74
C VAL A 245 -29.46 -4.10 10.88
N MET A 246 -29.77 -3.01 11.60
CA MET A 246 -29.04 -2.63 12.80
C MET A 246 -28.91 -3.78 13.80
N ARG A 247 -30.04 -4.44 14.13
CA ARG A 247 -30.03 -5.61 15.03
C ARG A 247 -29.22 -6.78 14.46
N ALA A 248 -29.29 -7.02 13.15
CA ALA A 248 -28.51 -8.08 12.54
C ALA A 248 -26.99 -7.87 12.66
N PHE A 249 -26.53 -6.60 12.62
CA PHE A 249 -25.14 -6.26 12.93
C PHE A 249 -24.81 -6.37 14.42
N ASP A 250 -25.75 -6.07 15.33
CA ASP A 250 -25.56 -6.24 16.77
C ASP A 250 -25.32 -7.71 17.16
N ASP A 251 -25.85 -8.64 16.36
CA ASP A 251 -25.62 -10.08 16.50
C ASP A 251 -24.28 -10.53 15.88
N GLY A 252 -23.45 -9.61 15.39
CA GLY A 252 -22.16 -9.84 14.79
C GLY A 252 -22.17 -9.84 13.25
N VAL A 253 -20.97 -9.74 12.66
CA VAL A 253 -20.80 -9.69 11.19
C VAL A 253 -20.69 -11.06 10.53
N ASP A 254 -20.41 -12.10 11.30
CA ASP A 254 -20.32 -13.45 10.80
C ASP A 254 -21.68 -13.93 10.29
N GLU A 255 -21.68 -14.54 9.10
CA GLU A 255 -22.91 -15.00 8.43
C GLU A 255 -24.00 -13.91 8.26
N LEU A 256 -23.64 -12.62 8.40
CA LEU A 256 -24.60 -11.51 8.32
C LEU A 256 -25.39 -11.51 7.00
N LEU A 257 -24.69 -11.76 5.89
CA LEU A 257 -25.31 -11.82 4.56
C LEU A 257 -26.30 -12.99 4.44
N GLU A 258 -26.02 -14.12 5.08
CA GLU A 258 -26.89 -15.28 5.13
C GLU A 258 -28.10 -15.01 6.05
N ARG A 259 -27.87 -14.45 7.24
CA ARG A 259 -28.94 -14.08 8.20
C ARG A 259 -29.89 -13.05 7.65
N THR A 260 -29.43 -12.18 6.77
CA THR A 260 -30.25 -11.16 6.11
C THR A 260 -30.81 -11.60 4.76
N ALA A 261 -30.49 -12.81 4.29
CA ALA A 261 -31.00 -13.36 3.03
C ALA A 261 -32.52 -13.50 3.08
N GLY A 262 -33.20 -13.02 2.01
CA GLY A 262 -34.64 -13.07 1.92
C GLY A 262 -35.41 -12.12 2.85
N ASN A 263 -34.74 -11.30 3.66
CA ASN A 263 -35.40 -10.28 4.46
C ASN A 263 -35.66 -9.02 3.62
N PRO A 264 -36.93 -8.67 3.36
CA PRO A 264 -37.28 -7.47 2.56
C PRO A 264 -36.71 -6.18 3.16
N ASP A 265 -36.63 -6.08 4.49
CA ASP A 265 -36.13 -4.89 5.17
C ASP A 265 -34.61 -4.70 4.95
N ALA A 266 -33.89 -5.78 4.62
CA ALA A 266 -32.47 -5.75 4.33
C ALA A 266 -32.15 -5.62 2.83
N ALA A 267 -33.15 -5.63 1.95
CA ALA A 267 -32.94 -5.63 0.50
C ALA A 267 -32.12 -4.42 0.03
N GLY A 268 -32.40 -3.23 0.55
CA GLY A 268 -31.66 -2.01 0.22
C GLY A 268 -30.20 -2.08 0.61
N PHE A 269 -29.89 -2.51 1.84
CA PHE A 269 -28.53 -2.75 2.31
C PHE A 269 -27.80 -3.76 1.42
N ARG A 270 -28.42 -4.93 1.17
CA ARG A 270 -27.81 -6.00 0.36
C ARG A 270 -27.48 -5.53 -1.05
N THR A 271 -28.43 -4.86 -1.73
CA THR A 271 -28.20 -4.35 -3.09
C THR A 271 -27.04 -3.36 -3.13
N MET A 272 -26.95 -2.45 -2.15
CA MET A 272 -25.84 -1.49 -2.09
C MET A 272 -24.50 -2.19 -1.77
N PHE A 273 -24.51 -3.18 -0.89
CA PHE A 273 -23.31 -3.92 -0.52
C PHE A 273 -22.83 -4.82 -1.67
N GLU A 274 -23.71 -5.48 -2.40
CA GLU A 274 -23.39 -6.22 -3.62
C GLU A 274 -22.75 -5.30 -4.68
N ALA A 275 -23.37 -4.14 -4.94
CA ALA A 275 -22.79 -3.14 -5.84
C ALA A 275 -21.44 -2.58 -5.36
N PHE A 276 -21.22 -2.52 -4.05
CA PHE A 276 -19.93 -2.19 -3.45
C PHE A 276 -18.87 -3.27 -3.74
N LEU A 277 -19.22 -4.54 -3.56
CA LEU A 277 -18.32 -5.67 -3.85
C LEU A 277 -17.99 -5.75 -5.36
N ASP A 278 -18.95 -5.50 -6.25
CA ASP A 278 -18.71 -5.46 -7.70
C ASP A 278 -17.68 -4.38 -8.09
N ARG A 279 -17.73 -3.23 -7.42
CA ARG A 279 -16.81 -2.11 -7.67
C ARG A 279 -15.46 -2.26 -6.97
N HIS A 280 -15.46 -2.70 -5.72
CA HIS A 280 -14.32 -2.65 -4.81
C HIS A 280 -13.88 -4.01 -4.27
N GLY A 281 -14.55 -5.11 -4.64
CA GLY A 281 -14.26 -6.46 -4.15
C GLY A 281 -12.84 -6.94 -4.39
N HIS A 282 -12.12 -6.34 -5.35
CA HIS A 282 -10.71 -6.61 -5.62
C HIS A 282 -9.77 -6.11 -4.51
N ARG A 283 -10.25 -5.22 -3.63
CA ARG A 283 -9.49 -4.67 -2.52
C ARG A 283 -9.45 -5.64 -1.34
N GLY A 284 -8.46 -5.45 -0.48
CA GLY A 284 -8.29 -6.25 0.74
C GLY A 284 -6.91 -6.00 1.35
N PRO A 285 -6.61 -6.64 2.49
CA PRO A 285 -5.25 -6.61 3.05
C PRO A 285 -4.25 -7.19 2.07
N ASN A 286 -3.06 -6.56 1.96
CA ASN A 286 -1.99 -7.03 1.10
C ASN A 286 -2.44 -7.20 -0.38
N ASP A 287 -3.06 -6.15 -0.94
CA ASP A 287 -3.68 -6.11 -2.29
C ASP A 287 -2.83 -6.77 -3.39
N TRP A 288 -1.51 -6.59 -3.32
CA TRP A 288 -0.56 -7.01 -4.36
C TRP A 288 -0.15 -8.49 -4.28
N GLU A 289 -0.47 -9.18 -3.19
CA GLU A 289 -0.20 -10.62 -3.05
C GLU A 289 -1.34 -11.44 -3.66
N LEU A 290 -1.02 -12.34 -4.60
CA LEU A 290 -2.02 -13.11 -5.36
C LEU A 290 -2.78 -14.13 -4.52
N SER A 291 -2.21 -14.59 -3.42
CA SER A 291 -2.89 -15.49 -2.47
C SER A 291 -3.73 -14.77 -1.41
N ALA A 292 -3.57 -13.43 -1.29
CA ALA A 292 -4.20 -12.64 -0.23
C ALA A 292 -5.73 -12.61 -0.32
N ARG A 293 -6.37 -12.43 0.84
CA ARG A 293 -7.82 -12.23 0.96
C ARG A 293 -8.25 -10.93 0.29
N THR A 294 -9.47 -10.93 -0.23
CA THR A 294 -10.12 -9.74 -0.82
C THR A 294 -11.52 -9.60 -0.26
N TRP A 295 -12.12 -8.43 -0.39
CA TRP A 295 -13.52 -8.22 0.02
C TRP A 295 -14.50 -9.10 -0.78
N ASP A 296 -14.16 -9.47 -2.01
CA ASP A 296 -14.93 -10.40 -2.84
C ASP A 296 -15.07 -11.79 -2.18
N ASN A 297 -13.99 -12.34 -1.64
CA ASN A 297 -14.00 -13.68 -1.05
C ASN A 297 -14.06 -13.70 0.48
N THR A 298 -13.89 -12.55 1.11
CA THR A 298 -13.95 -12.37 2.57
C THR A 298 -14.74 -11.09 2.88
N PRO A 299 -16.06 -11.05 2.57
CA PRO A 299 -16.89 -9.86 2.75
C PRO A 299 -16.95 -9.36 4.18
N SER A 300 -16.69 -10.25 5.17
CA SER A 300 -16.62 -9.90 6.59
C SER A 300 -15.63 -8.78 6.89
N LEU A 301 -14.54 -8.65 6.12
CA LEU A 301 -13.59 -7.53 6.26
C LEU A 301 -14.26 -6.17 6.02
N ALA A 302 -15.06 -6.05 4.96
CA ALA A 302 -15.80 -4.82 4.67
C ALA A 302 -16.99 -4.64 5.62
N LEU A 303 -17.65 -5.73 6.04
CA LEU A 303 -18.74 -5.70 7.02
C LEU A 303 -18.27 -5.26 8.41
N THR A 304 -17.08 -5.66 8.83
CA THR A 304 -16.48 -5.19 10.10
C THR A 304 -16.27 -3.67 10.07
N ALA A 305 -15.78 -3.14 8.96
CA ALA A 305 -15.65 -1.71 8.79
C ALA A 305 -17.00 -0.98 8.82
N LEU A 306 -18.02 -1.51 8.12
CA LEU A 306 -19.39 -1.00 8.16
C LEU A 306 -19.98 -1.03 9.57
N ASP A 307 -19.71 -2.09 10.33
CA ASP A 307 -20.16 -2.21 11.73
C ASP A 307 -19.63 -1.07 12.60
N ARG A 308 -18.36 -0.69 12.43
CA ARG A 308 -17.79 0.47 13.14
C ARG A 308 -18.36 1.80 12.65
N MET A 309 -18.56 1.94 11.33
CA MET A 309 -19.11 3.17 10.76
C MET A 309 -20.58 3.42 11.10
N ARG A 310 -21.41 2.36 11.23
CA ARG A 310 -22.84 2.53 11.56
C ARG A 310 -23.08 3.05 12.97
N VAL A 311 -22.16 2.80 13.91
CA VAL A 311 -22.26 3.27 15.30
C VAL A 311 -21.52 4.58 15.55
N ALA A 312 -20.69 5.03 14.60
CA ALA A 312 -19.99 6.29 14.71
C ALA A 312 -20.97 7.47 14.57
N ASP A 313 -20.93 8.39 15.53
CA ASP A 313 -21.78 9.59 15.57
C ASP A 313 -21.14 10.74 14.76
N ASN A 314 -20.68 10.41 13.55
CA ASN A 314 -19.97 11.33 12.67
C ASN A 314 -20.89 11.86 11.57
N ASP A 315 -21.36 13.11 11.72
CA ASP A 315 -22.17 13.81 10.71
C ASP A 315 -21.37 14.28 9.48
N LEU A 316 -20.03 14.27 9.56
CA LEU A 316 -19.19 14.72 8.46
C LEU A 316 -18.91 13.59 7.47
N SER A 317 -19.50 13.71 6.30
CA SER A 317 -19.20 12.80 5.20
C SER A 317 -17.74 12.96 4.74
N PRO A 318 -17.11 11.90 4.18
CA PRO A 318 -15.80 12.03 3.55
C PRO A 318 -15.76 13.14 2.48
N VAL A 319 -16.87 13.38 1.78
CA VAL A 319 -17.01 14.42 0.76
C VAL A 319 -16.95 15.83 1.37
N ASP A 320 -17.59 16.06 2.52
CA ASP A 320 -17.59 17.36 3.18
C ASP A 320 -16.18 17.73 3.68
N ARG A 321 -15.41 16.73 4.14
CA ARG A 321 -14.02 16.89 4.54
C ARG A 321 -13.10 17.28 3.37
N LEU A 322 -13.35 16.71 2.19
CA LEU A 322 -12.58 17.03 0.98
C LEU A 322 -12.84 18.47 0.47
N ALA A 323 -14.02 19.02 0.69
CA ALA A 323 -14.33 20.40 0.28
C ALA A 323 -13.46 21.44 1.02
N ASP A 324 -13.16 21.19 2.30
CA ASP A 324 -12.28 22.07 3.10
C ASP A 324 -10.82 22.09 2.61
N ASP A 325 -10.38 21.04 1.93
CA ASP A 325 -8.99 20.90 1.49
C ASP A 325 -8.65 21.80 0.29
N ASP A 326 -9.59 22.08 -0.60
CA ASP A 326 -9.39 23.02 -1.70
C ASP A 326 -9.19 24.45 -1.20
N GLU A 327 -9.91 24.84 -0.12
CA GLU A 327 -9.71 26.14 0.52
C GLU A 327 -8.33 26.22 1.22
N ARG A 328 -7.94 25.16 1.95
CA ARG A 328 -6.62 25.08 2.61
C ARG A 328 -5.49 25.13 1.59
N ARG A 329 -5.63 24.42 0.48
CA ARG A 329 -4.68 24.41 -0.63
C ARG A 329 -4.53 25.80 -1.25
N SER A 330 -5.63 26.48 -1.50
CA SER A 330 -5.65 27.84 -2.04
C SER A 330 -5.01 28.84 -1.06
N ALA A 331 -5.29 28.71 0.24
CA ALA A 331 -4.69 29.52 1.28
C ALA A 331 -3.17 29.27 1.37
N ALA A 332 -2.71 28.02 1.36
CA ALA A 332 -1.30 27.67 1.35
C ALA A 332 -0.56 28.23 0.12
N ALA A 333 -1.19 28.13 -1.06
CA ALA A 333 -0.63 28.69 -2.29
C ALA A 333 -0.51 30.23 -2.23
N ALA A 334 -1.47 30.92 -1.62
CA ALA A 334 -1.43 32.37 -1.42
C ALA A 334 -0.27 32.79 -0.50
N VAL A 335 0.10 31.98 0.47
CA VAL A 335 1.24 32.23 1.37
C VAL A 335 2.57 31.97 0.65
N VAL A 336 2.72 30.87 -0.07
CA VAL A 336 3.99 30.47 -0.71
C VAL A 336 4.32 31.35 -1.92
N ARG A 337 3.35 31.58 -2.79
CA ARG A 337 3.55 32.24 -4.09
C ARG A 337 4.26 33.61 -4.04
N PRO A 338 3.99 34.53 -3.10
CA PRO A 338 4.68 35.84 -3.04
C PRO A 338 6.19 35.74 -2.86
N HIS A 339 6.69 34.72 -2.18
CA HIS A 339 8.11 34.55 -1.85
C HIS A 339 8.95 33.97 -3.01
N LEU A 340 8.32 33.52 -4.09
CA LEU A 340 8.99 32.90 -5.24
C LEU A 340 9.43 33.98 -6.25
N ASN A 341 10.56 33.76 -6.95
CA ASN A 341 10.95 34.53 -8.10
C ASN A 341 10.02 34.29 -9.31
N PHE A 342 10.16 35.06 -10.39
CA PHE A 342 9.26 34.97 -11.55
C PHE A 342 9.22 33.55 -12.18
N MET A 343 10.37 32.93 -12.37
CA MET A 343 10.46 31.60 -13.00
C MET A 343 9.83 30.52 -12.10
N ASP A 344 10.09 30.58 -10.81
CA ASP A 344 9.55 29.61 -9.85
C ASP A 344 8.04 29.82 -9.63
N LYS A 345 7.53 31.07 -9.71
CA LYS A 345 6.07 31.33 -9.76
C LYS A 345 5.40 30.60 -10.92
N VAL A 346 6.00 30.67 -12.11
CA VAL A 346 5.44 30.02 -13.31
C VAL A 346 5.44 28.51 -13.17
N LYS A 347 6.51 27.90 -12.63
CA LYS A 347 6.57 26.46 -12.35
C LYS A 347 5.55 26.06 -11.29
N PHE A 348 5.49 26.81 -10.19
CA PHE A 348 4.56 26.59 -9.09
C PHE A 348 3.10 26.63 -9.55
N ASP A 349 2.69 27.69 -10.28
CA ASP A 349 1.33 27.83 -10.80
C ASP A 349 0.95 26.72 -11.79
N LYS A 350 1.92 26.19 -12.56
CA LYS A 350 1.72 25.04 -13.45
C LYS A 350 1.60 23.75 -12.64
N ALA A 351 2.44 23.53 -11.63
CA ALA A 351 2.40 22.35 -10.79
C ALA A 351 1.07 22.27 -10.01
N LEU A 352 0.61 23.39 -9.43
CA LEU A 352 -0.69 23.47 -8.76
C LEU A 352 -1.86 23.04 -9.66
N ARG A 353 -1.80 23.36 -10.96
CA ARG A 353 -2.84 22.98 -11.92
C ARG A 353 -2.71 21.55 -12.42
N ALA A 354 -1.49 21.05 -12.60
CA ALA A 354 -1.23 19.74 -13.16
C ALA A 354 -1.35 18.61 -12.12
N LEU A 355 -1.05 18.89 -10.84
CA LEU A 355 -1.01 17.87 -9.80
C LEU A 355 -2.33 17.09 -9.63
N PRO A 356 -3.53 17.70 -9.62
CA PRO A 356 -4.78 16.96 -9.52
C PRO A 356 -4.92 15.86 -10.58
N PHE A 357 -4.59 16.16 -11.82
CA PHE A 357 -4.68 15.19 -12.92
C PHE A 357 -3.69 14.03 -12.76
N TRP A 358 -2.46 14.31 -12.32
CA TRP A 358 -1.45 13.26 -12.11
C TRP A 358 -1.71 12.44 -10.86
N SER A 359 -2.23 13.04 -9.79
CA SER A 359 -2.66 12.31 -8.60
C SER A 359 -3.82 11.39 -8.93
N GLN A 360 -4.83 11.88 -9.63
CA GLN A 360 -5.96 11.06 -10.10
C GLN A 360 -5.50 9.95 -11.05
N ALA A 361 -4.57 10.25 -11.98
CA ALA A 361 -4.02 9.24 -12.88
C ALA A 361 -3.25 8.15 -12.14
N ARG A 362 -2.44 8.52 -11.14
CA ARG A 362 -1.71 7.56 -10.29
C ARG A 362 -2.67 6.60 -9.58
N GLU A 363 -3.70 7.13 -8.94
CA GLU A 363 -4.67 6.31 -8.21
C GLU A 363 -5.51 5.44 -9.17
N ALA A 364 -5.96 5.99 -10.29
CA ALA A 364 -6.74 5.24 -11.27
C ALA A 364 -5.93 4.09 -11.91
N THR A 365 -4.67 4.33 -12.26
CA THR A 365 -3.80 3.28 -12.82
C THR A 365 -3.40 2.23 -11.77
N ARG A 366 -3.19 2.65 -10.51
CA ARG A 366 -2.99 1.73 -9.38
C ARG A 366 -4.19 0.81 -9.20
N ASP A 367 -5.38 1.39 -9.15
CA ASP A 367 -6.61 0.63 -8.99
C ASP A 367 -6.80 -0.40 -10.11
N ARG A 368 -6.52 -0.03 -11.37
CA ARG A 368 -6.60 -0.98 -12.50
C ARG A 368 -5.56 -2.08 -12.43
N ALA A 369 -4.34 -1.79 -11.99
CA ALA A 369 -3.29 -2.79 -11.80
C ALA A 369 -3.63 -3.80 -10.67
N VAL A 370 -4.29 -3.33 -9.59
CA VAL A 370 -4.78 -4.23 -8.53
C VAL A 370 -6.04 -4.98 -8.97
N ARG A 371 -6.97 -4.31 -9.68
CA ARG A 371 -8.22 -4.92 -10.13
C ARG A 371 -7.99 -6.11 -11.06
N VAL A 372 -7.03 -6.02 -11.97
CA VAL A 372 -6.71 -7.11 -12.89
C VAL A 372 -6.24 -8.39 -12.19
N MET A 373 -5.82 -8.28 -10.92
CA MET A 373 -5.44 -9.44 -10.10
C MET A 373 -6.65 -10.20 -9.57
N LEU A 374 -7.84 -9.58 -9.47
CA LEU A 374 -9.02 -10.25 -8.91
C LEU A 374 -9.41 -11.54 -9.65
N PRO A 375 -9.58 -11.54 -10.99
CA PRO A 375 -9.91 -12.76 -11.70
C PRO A 375 -8.84 -13.85 -11.55
N ILE A 376 -7.57 -13.47 -11.41
CA ILE A 376 -6.46 -14.40 -11.13
C ILE A 376 -6.60 -15.00 -9.73
N LYS A 377 -6.90 -14.19 -8.73
CA LYS A 377 -7.15 -14.65 -7.36
C LYS A 377 -8.35 -15.60 -7.30
N GLN A 378 -9.41 -15.32 -8.06
CA GLN A 378 -10.60 -16.19 -8.14
C GLN A 378 -10.25 -17.54 -8.79
N VAL A 379 -9.58 -17.53 -9.93
CA VAL A 379 -9.13 -18.74 -10.64
C VAL A 379 -8.18 -19.57 -9.77
N TYR A 380 -7.20 -18.93 -9.15
CA TYR A 380 -6.26 -19.61 -8.26
C TYR A 380 -6.97 -20.29 -7.08
N ARG A 381 -7.90 -19.59 -6.43
CA ARG A 381 -8.68 -20.17 -5.31
C ARG A 381 -9.55 -21.34 -5.74
N GLU A 382 -10.14 -21.29 -6.93
CA GLU A 382 -10.89 -22.40 -7.49
C GLU A 382 -9.99 -23.62 -7.71
N LEU A 383 -8.79 -23.44 -8.26
CA LEU A 383 -7.82 -24.51 -8.40
C LEU A 383 -7.44 -25.14 -7.05
N VAL A 384 -7.23 -24.31 -6.02
CA VAL A 384 -6.95 -24.80 -4.66
C VAL A 384 -8.16 -25.53 -4.08
N ARG A 385 -9.39 -25.02 -4.24
CA ARG A 385 -10.62 -25.68 -3.80
C ARG A 385 -10.76 -27.09 -4.41
N ARG A 386 -10.47 -27.23 -5.70
CA ARG A 386 -10.46 -28.53 -6.38
C ARG A 386 -9.37 -29.48 -5.86
N SER A 387 -8.22 -28.92 -5.45
CA SER A 387 -7.18 -29.76 -4.84
C SER A 387 -7.62 -30.33 -3.49
N LEU A 388 -8.39 -29.57 -2.71
CA LEU A 388 -8.99 -30.06 -1.46
C LEU A 388 -9.97 -31.22 -1.71
N GLU A 389 -10.79 -31.16 -2.76
CA GLU A 389 -11.67 -32.27 -3.16
C GLU A 389 -10.92 -33.53 -3.60
N ARG A 390 -9.68 -33.37 -4.06
CA ARG A 390 -8.76 -34.46 -4.43
C ARG A 390 -7.91 -34.97 -3.24
N GLY A 391 -8.23 -34.54 -2.01
CA GLY A 391 -7.55 -34.97 -0.81
C GLY A 391 -6.37 -34.08 -0.39
N GLY A 392 -6.22 -32.91 -0.95
CA GLY A 392 -5.29 -31.88 -0.46
C GLY A 392 -5.69 -31.38 0.91
N GLY A 393 -4.70 -31.01 1.74
CA GLY A 393 -4.93 -30.47 3.09
C GLY A 393 -4.53 -29.00 3.27
N ALA A 394 -3.92 -28.39 2.24
CA ALA A 394 -3.36 -27.06 2.32
C ALA A 394 -4.30 -25.96 1.76
N GLY A 395 -4.32 -24.81 2.42
CA GLY A 395 -5.09 -23.65 1.99
C GLY A 395 -4.39 -22.82 0.91
N PRO A 396 -5.03 -21.73 0.44
CA PRO A 396 -4.49 -20.91 -0.63
C PRO A 396 -3.09 -20.33 -0.36
N THR A 397 -2.82 -19.93 0.86
CA THR A 397 -1.50 -19.34 1.22
C THR A 397 -0.39 -20.37 1.18
N GLU A 398 -0.63 -21.59 1.67
CA GLU A 398 0.34 -22.69 1.71
C GLU A 398 0.60 -23.22 0.29
N VAL A 399 -0.45 -23.42 -0.51
CA VAL A 399 -0.33 -23.86 -1.91
C VAL A 399 0.40 -22.82 -2.76
N ALA A 400 0.25 -21.52 -2.45
CA ALA A 400 0.96 -20.43 -3.13
C ALA A 400 2.49 -20.46 -2.94
N LEU A 401 2.99 -21.26 -1.99
CA LEU A 401 4.43 -21.51 -1.82
C LEU A 401 5.00 -22.47 -2.85
N LEU A 402 4.17 -23.12 -3.64
CA LEU A 402 4.60 -23.92 -4.78
C LEU A 402 4.90 -23.02 -5.98
N ASN A 403 5.95 -23.38 -6.74
CA ASN A 403 6.22 -22.70 -8.00
C ASN A 403 5.02 -22.87 -8.95
N PRO A 404 4.40 -21.78 -9.43
CA PRO A 404 3.16 -21.84 -10.20
C PRO A 404 3.30 -22.59 -11.52
N VAL A 405 4.50 -22.63 -12.11
CA VAL A 405 4.73 -23.24 -13.42
C VAL A 405 5.18 -24.71 -13.31
N THR A 406 6.04 -25.03 -12.33
CA THR A 406 6.70 -26.34 -12.26
C THR A 406 6.12 -27.28 -11.20
N GLU A 407 5.50 -26.76 -10.14
CA GLU A 407 5.05 -27.56 -9.00
C GLU A 407 3.52 -27.54 -8.84
N LEU A 408 2.87 -26.41 -9.07
CA LEU A 408 1.42 -26.27 -8.91
C LEU A 408 0.62 -27.27 -9.80
N PRO A 409 0.94 -27.48 -11.09
CA PRO A 409 0.22 -28.45 -11.90
C PRO A 409 0.31 -29.89 -11.38
N ASP A 410 1.47 -30.27 -10.83
CA ASP A 410 1.66 -31.60 -10.25
C ASP A 410 0.86 -31.74 -8.94
N TYR A 411 0.88 -30.72 -8.09
CA TYR A 411 0.07 -30.68 -6.87
C TYR A 411 -1.44 -30.77 -7.18
N LEU A 412 -1.93 -30.03 -8.17
CA LEU A 412 -3.34 -30.08 -8.57
C LEU A 412 -3.77 -31.48 -9.06
N ARG A 413 -2.85 -32.22 -9.68
CA ARG A 413 -3.10 -33.59 -10.17
C ARG A 413 -3.07 -34.61 -9.04
N ASP A 414 -2.10 -34.51 -8.15
CA ASP A 414 -1.91 -35.40 -6.99
C ASP A 414 -1.37 -34.61 -5.79
N PRO A 415 -2.27 -34.02 -4.96
CA PRO A 415 -1.86 -33.21 -3.81
C PRO A 415 -0.96 -33.95 -2.82
N ALA A 416 -1.12 -35.27 -2.68
CA ALA A 416 -0.32 -36.06 -1.75
C ALA A 416 1.16 -36.10 -2.13
N SER A 417 1.47 -35.98 -3.42
CA SER A 417 2.86 -36.04 -3.93
C SER A 417 3.74 -34.89 -3.45
N LEU A 418 3.17 -33.72 -3.13
CA LEU A 418 3.88 -32.51 -2.68
C LEU A 418 3.46 -32.04 -1.29
N ALA A 419 2.60 -32.78 -0.56
CA ALA A 419 2.11 -32.38 0.76
C ALA A 419 3.24 -32.06 1.74
N ALA A 420 4.24 -32.93 1.84
CA ALA A 420 5.40 -32.73 2.72
C ALA A 420 6.21 -31.48 2.36
N LEU A 421 6.33 -31.14 1.06
CA LEU A 421 7.02 -29.92 0.60
C LEU A 421 6.22 -28.67 0.97
N VAL A 422 4.91 -28.71 0.81
CA VAL A 422 4.01 -27.59 1.20
C VAL A 422 4.11 -27.34 2.70
N ASP A 423 4.04 -28.40 3.52
CA ASP A 423 4.15 -28.29 4.98
C ASP A 423 5.51 -27.71 5.41
N GLU A 424 6.60 -28.18 4.79
CA GLU A 424 7.95 -27.70 5.07
C GLU A 424 8.08 -26.20 4.76
N ARG A 425 7.60 -25.76 3.58
CA ARG A 425 7.61 -24.36 3.16
C ARG A 425 6.69 -23.49 4.03
N ALA A 426 5.51 -23.98 4.40
CA ALA A 426 4.58 -23.29 5.29
C ALA A 426 5.20 -23.06 6.68
N ASN A 427 5.85 -24.07 7.23
CA ASN A 427 6.57 -23.95 8.50
C ASN A 427 7.69 -22.92 8.42
N LEU A 428 8.48 -22.92 7.35
CA LEU A 428 9.56 -21.94 7.17
C LEU A 428 9.00 -20.52 6.98
N ARG A 429 7.92 -20.34 6.20
CA ARG A 429 7.22 -19.06 6.05
C ARG A 429 6.73 -18.52 7.40
N ASN A 430 6.12 -19.37 8.21
CA ASN A 430 5.63 -18.97 9.53
C ASN A 430 6.77 -18.56 10.48
N ARG A 431 7.93 -19.21 10.42
CA ARG A 431 9.11 -18.80 11.17
C ARG A 431 9.57 -17.39 10.76
N PHE A 432 9.67 -17.09 9.45
CA PHE A 432 10.00 -15.74 8.98
C PHE A 432 8.96 -14.71 9.42
N ALA A 433 7.66 -15.03 9.32
CA ALA A 433 6.58 -14.14 9.74
C ALA A 433 6.62 -13.82 11.24
N ALA A 434 7.09 -14.74 12.06
CA ALA A 434 7.17 -14.55 13.52
C ALA A 434 8.28 -13.60 13.97
N VAL A 435 9.33 -13.39 13.16
CA VAL A 435 10.51 -12.62 13.60
C VAL A 435 10.68 -11.28 12.88
N GLY A 436 10.03 -11.09 11.75
CA GLY A 436 10.15 -9.88 10.93
C GLY A 436 11.53 -9.70 10.27
N PRO A 437 11.61 -8.87 9.24
CA PRO A 437 12.84 -8.60 8.50
C PRO A 437 13.58 -7.37 9.03
N PRO A 438 14.92 -7.25 8.83
CA PRO A 438 15.63 -6.01 9.07
C PRO A 438 15.13 -4.90 8.15
N PHE A 439 15.16 -3.65 8.63
CA PHE A 439 14.66 -2.52 7.84
C PHE A 439 15.56 -2.14 6.66
N PHE A 440 16.89 -2.28 6.82
CA PHE A 440 17.88 -2.07 5.76
C PHE A 440 18.77 -3.30 5.57
N ILE A 441 19.13 -3.54 4.30
CA ILE A 441 20.15 -4.52 3.89
C ILE A 441 21.11 -3.80 2.94
N SER A 442 22.42 -3.83 3.22
CA SER A 442 23.43 -3.11 2.45
C SER A 442 24.48 -4.02 1.80
N SER A 443 24.49 -5.29 2.16
CA SER A 443 25.41 -6.29 1.58
C SER A 443 24.83 -7.69 1.68
N GLN A 444 25.36 -8.63 0.89
CA GLN A 444 24.92 -10.04 0.94
C GLN A 444 25.12 -10.69 2.33
N LYS A 445 26.03 -10.15 3.13
CA LYS A 445 26.29 -10.62 4.49
C LYS A 445 25.24 -10.13 5.49
N ASP A 446 24.51 -9.06 5.14
CA ASP A 446 23.46 -8.48 5.97
C ASP A 446 22.11 -9.18 5.73
N VAL A 447 22.01 -10.09 4.74
CA VAL A 447 20.84 -10.93 4.54
C VAL A 447 20.84 -12.02 5.60
N PRO A 448 20.01 -11.90 6.66
CA PRO A 448 20.08 -12.83 7.78
C PRO A 448 19.49 -14.18 7.39
N THR A 449 20.03 -15.23 7.96
CA THR A 449 19.37 -16.53 7.99
C THR A 449 18.19 -16.50 8.96
N ILE A 450 17.26 -17.43 8.83
CA ILE A 450 16.12 -17.51 9.77
C ILE A 450 16.62 -17.76 11.21
N GLU A 451 17.71 -18.54 11.38
CA GLU A 451 18.30 -18.83 12.67
C GLU A 451 18.91 -17.57 13.33
N GLU A 452 19.52 -16.67 12.53
CA GLU A 452 20.05 -15.39 13.00
C GLU A 452 18.93 -14.44 13.39
N LEU A 453 17.82 -14.39 12.63
CA LEU A 453 16.63 -13.60 12.96
C LEU A 453 15.99 -14.07 14.27
N GLU A 454 15.79 -15.39 14.43
CA GLU A 454 15.24 -15.98 15.65
C GLU A 454 16.15 -15.72 16.87
N ALA A 455 17.46 -15.82 16.70
CA ALA A 455 18.43 -15.53 17.76
C ALA A 455 18.41 -14.04 18.16
N THR A 456 18.27 -13.14 17.20
CA THR A 456 18.13 -11.70 17.44
C THR A 456 16.83 -11.40 18.19
N ALA A 457 15.70 -11.94 17.73
CA ALA A 457 14.40 -11.77 18.37
C ALA A 457 14.39 -12.31 19.82
N ALA A 458 15.02 -13.47 20.05
CA ALA A 458 15.15 -14.05 21.38
C ALA A 458 16.06 -13.25 22.32
N GLY A 459 17.04 -12.52 21.77
CA GLY A 459 17.96 -11.66 22.51
C GLY A 459 17.45 -10.24 22.75
N THR A 460 16.40 -9.82 22.07
CA THR A 460 15.78 -8.50 22.25
C THR A 460 15.05 -8.48 23.58
N ALA A 461 15.50 -7.60 24.51
CA ALA A 461 14.81 -7.39 25.76
C ALA A 461 13.34 -6.96 25.48
N ARG A 462 12.40 -7.50 26.25
CA ARG A 462 11.00 -7.09 26.13
C ARG A 462 10.93 -5.58 26.34
N VAL A 463 10.41 -4.87 25.35
CA VAL A 463 10.24 -3.41 25.42
C VAL A 463 9.35 -3.12 26.62
N GLU A 464 9.80 -2.26 27.53
CA GLU A 464 8.99 -1.84 28.68
C GLU A 464 7.91 -0.88 28.16
N ALA A 465 6.66 -1.17 28.47
CA ALA A 465 5.55 -0.33 28.06
C ALA A 465 5.71 1.08 28.68
N ALA A 466 5.36 2.09 27.91
CA ALA A 466 5.42 3.47 28.35
C ALA A 466 4.44 3.74 29.50
N ALA A 467 4.85 4.59 30.43
CA ALA A 467 4.10 4.94 31.61
C ALA A 467 3.28 6.23 31.42
N THR A 468 2.31 6.45 32.30
CA THR A 468 1.54 7.71 32.32
C THR A 468 2.48 8.91 32.43
N GLY A 469 2.35 9.87 31.53
CA GLY A 469 3.17 11.07 31.41
C GLY A 469 4.31 10.96 30.41
N ASP A 470 4.61 9.78 29.90
CA ASP A 470 5.62 9.62 28.87
C ASP A 470 5.15 10.21 27.54
N VAL A 471 6.10 10.80 26.82
CA VAL A 471 5.92 11.34 25.47
C VAL A 471 6.74 10.52 24.48
N LEU A 472 6.05 9.83 23.60
CA LEU A 472 6.65 9.09 22.51
C LEU A 472 6.73 9.99 21.28
N THR A 473 7.84 9.92 20.53
CA THR A 473 8.09 10.77 19.38
C THR A 473 8.23 9.94 18.13
N GLY A 474 7.44 10.29 17.12
CA GLY A 474 7.52 9.84 15.74
C GLY A 474 7.60 11.03 14.81
N ASP A 475 7.20 10.85 13.55
CA ASP A 475 7.12 11.92 12.56
C ASP A 475 5.68 12.44 12.43
N ALA A 476 5.56 13.76 12.12
CA ALA A 476 4.28 14.41 11.84
C ALA A 476 3.67 13.89 10.53
N GLY A 477 2.56 13.15 10.60
CA GLY A 477 1.87 12.60 9.43
C GLY A 477 0.75 13.51 8.93
N ALA A 478 -0.29 13.72 9.71
CA ALA A 478 -1.41 14.60 9.43
C ALA A 478 -1.71 15.48 10.63
N SER A 479 -1.89 16.78 10.40
CA SER A 479 -2.02 17.79 11.45
C SER A 479 -3.30 17.60 12.28
N GLY A 480 -3.23 17.99 13.54
CA GLY A 480 -4.34 17.99 14.46
C GLY A 480 -3.96 17.43 15.82
N LEU A 481 -4.84 17.63 16.79
CA LEU A 481 -4.72 17.14 18.17
C LEU A 481 -5.97 16.34 18.51
N ALA A 482 -5.79 15.10 18.97
CA ALA A 482 -6.90 14.27 19.40
C ALA A 482 -6.55 13.46 20.65
N ARG A 483 -7.58 13.13 21.43
CA ARG A 483 -7.48 12.25 22.60
C ARG A 483 -8.42 11.07 22.42
N GLY A 484 -7.96 9.90 22.77
CA GLY A 484 -8.77 8.69 22.72
C GLY A 484 -8.09 7.53 23.42
N ARG A 485 -8.80 6.43 23.49
CA ARG A 485 -8.28 5.16 23.99
C ARG A 485 -7.47 4.49 22.88
N ALA A 486 -6.23 4.12 23.16
CA ALA A 486 -5.41 3.38 22.20
C ALA A 486 -5.97 1.98 21.94
N ARG A 487 -6.09 1.59 20.69
CA ARG A 487 -6.42 0.24 20.24
C ARG A 487 -5.33 -0.30 19.34
N ILE A 488 -4.66 -1.32 19.85
CA ILE A 488 -3.57 -1.99 19.11
C ILE A 488 -4.20 -3.01 18.17
N ILE A 489 -4.09 -2.75 16.87
CA ILE A 489 -4.65 -3.61 15.83
C ILE A 489 -3.51 -4.05 14.90
N HIS A 490 -3.33 -5.35 14.78
CA HIS A 490 -2.30 -5.94 13.91
C HIS A 490 -2.84 -6.38 12.55
N ASP A 491 -4.12 -6.76 12.47
CA ASP A 491 -4.81 -7.15 11.24
C ASP A 491 -6.14 -6.36 11.15
N PRO A 492 -6.48 -5.70 10.05
CA PRO A 492 -7.75 -5.00 9.90
C PRO A 492 -8.98 -5.91 10.07
N ALA A 493 -8.81 -7.24 9.93
CA ALA A 493 -9.86 -8.20 10.24
C ALA A 493 -10.24 -8.24 11.74
N ASP A 494 -9.28 -7.91 12.62
CA ASP A 494 -9.46 -7.93 14.08
C ASP A 494 -9.93 -6.56 14.64
N ALA A 495 -10.32 -5.65 13.76
CA ALA A 495 -10.74 -4.30 14.13
C ALA A 495 -12.06 -4.21 14.92
N GLY A 496 -12.67 -5.34 15.27
CA GLY A 496 -13.87 -5.40 16.08
C GLY A 496 -13.78 -4.73 17.45
N SER A 497 -12.56 -4.52 17.97
CA SER A 497 -12.32 -3.80 19.23
C SER A 497 -12.23 -2.28 19.08
N LEU A 498 -12.13 -1.73 17.87
CA LEU A 498 -12.04 -0.29 17.63
C LEU A 498 -13.42 0.36 17.80
N GLU A 499 -13.54 1.25 18.76
CA GLU A 499 -14.75 2.03 18.99
C GLU A 499 -14.60 3.46 18.41
N PRO A 500 -15.72 4.11 18.02
CA PRO A 500 -15.67 5.50 17.58
C PRO A 500 -15.04 6.41 18.63
N GLY A 501 -14.02 7.19 18.22
CA GLY A 501 -13.26 8.05 19.10
C GLY A 501 -12.01 7.41 19.72
N ASP A 502 -11.76 6.13 19.46
CA ASP A 502 -10.49 5.49 19.84
C ASP A 502 -9.34 5.96 18.93
N VAL A 503 -8.12 5.78 19.42
CA VAL A 503 -6.88 5.99 18.64
C VAL A 503 -6.45 4.65 18.07
N LEU A 504 -6.43 4.55 16.75
CA LEU A 504 -5.93 3.39 16.04
C LEU A 504 -4.41 3.34 16.11
N VAL A 505 -3.86 2.29 16.71
CA VAL A 505 -2.41 2.03 16.74
C VAL A 505 -2.12 0.76 15.96
N ALA A 506 -1.31 0.86 14.91
CA ALA A 506 -1.04 -0.24 14.01
C ALA A 506 0.45 -0.36 13.66
N PRO A 507 0.96 -1.55 13.33
CA PRO A 507 2.36 -1.68 12.90
C PRO A 507 2.59 -0.95 11.56
N ILE A 508 1.64 -1.07 10.65
CA ILE A 508 1.64 -0.49 9.30
C ILE A 508 0.21 -0.48 8.79
N THR A 509 -0.12 0.38 7.83
CA THR A 509 -1.45 0.36 7.19
C THR A 509 -1.35 0.22 5.68
N ASP A 510 -2.35 -0.41 5.12
CA ASP A 510 -2.59 -0.55 3.68
C ASP A 510 -4.03 -0.09 3.34
N PRO A 511 -4.45 -0.10 2.06
CA PRO A 511 -5.78 0.36 1.68
C PRO A 511 -6.96 -0.34 2.38
N ALA A 512 -6.80 -1.57 2.86
CA ALA A 512 -7.85 -2.25 3.63
C ALA A 512 -8.13 -1.60 4.99
N TRP A 513 -7.17 -0.83 5.52
CA TRP A 513 -7.31 -0.09 6.78
C TRP A 513 -8.09 1.21 6.64
N THR A 514 -8.22 1.77 5.42
CA THR A 514 -8.88 3.07 5.22
C THR A 514 -10.24 3.21 5.89
N PRO A 515 -11.13 2.21 5.86
CA PRO A 515 -12.42 2.31 6.53
C PRO A 515 -12.32 2.48 8.05
N LEU A 516 -11.21 2.06 8.67
CA LEU A 516 -10.98 2.14 10.11
C LEU A 516 -10.51 3.54 10.55
N PHE A 517 -10.02 4.36 9.61
CA PHE A 517 -9.65 5.74 9.89
C PHE A 517 -10.87 6.63 10.17
N LEU A 518 -12.03 6.30 9.59
CA LEU A 518 -13.25 7.10 9.75
C LEU A 518 -13.77 7.14 11.19
N PRO A 519 -13.88 6.02 11.93
CA PRO A 519 -14.27 6.04 13.33
C PRO A 519 -13.14 6.47 14.28
N ALA A 520 -11.87 6.41 13.85
CA ALA A 520 -10.73 6.73 14.71
C ALA A 520 -10.61 8.23 14.98
N ALA A 521 -10.28 8.59 16.23
CA ALA A 521 -9.95 9.95 16.63
C ALA A 521 -8.57 10.38 16.11
N ALA A 522 -7.62 9.44 16.07
CA ALA A 522 -6.28 9.62 15.52
C ALA A 522 -5.70 8.28 15.08
N VAL A 523 -4.61 8.31 14.32
CA VAL A 523 -3.87 7.13 13.86
C VAL A 523 -2.41 7.24 14.25
N VAL A 524 -1.84 6.14 14.75
CA VAL A 524 -0.42 6.00 15.09
C VAL A 524 0.11 4.74 14.43
N VAL A 525 1.23 4.84 13.70
CA VAL A 525 1.85 3.68 13.05
C VAL A 525 3.34 3.56 13.36
N ASN A 526 3.79 2.30 13.54
CA ASN A 526 5.22 2.02 13.80
C ASN A 526 6.08 2.43 12.59
N VAL A 527 5.61 2.13 11.40
CA VAL A 527 6.32 2.37 10.13
C VAL A 527 5.48 3.27 9.25
N GLY A 528 6.09 4.30 8.70
CA GLY A 528 5.44 5.21 7.76
C GLY A 528 6.42 6.28 7.27
N ALA A 529 6.07 6.93 6.18
CA ALA A 529 6.80 8.06 5.60
C ALA A 529 5.79 9.14 5.15
N LEU A 530 6.25 10.32 4.80
CA LEU A 530 5.40 11.44 4.40
C LEU A 530 4.48 11.14 3.19
N MET A 531 4.84 10.13 2.40
CA MET A 531 4.09 9.65 1.24
C MET A 531 3.46 8.27 1.47
N SER A 532 3.42 7.79 2.73
CA SER A 532 2.83 6.50 3.09
C SER A 532 1.31 6.50 3.00
N HIS A 533 0.71 5.31 2.93
CA HIS A 533 -0.74 5.12 2.94
C HIS A 533 -1.38 5.78 4.17
N ALA A 534 -0.83 5.56 5.36
CA ALA A 534 -1.34 6.15 6.59
C ALA A 534 -1.47 7.68 6.49
N VAL A 535 -0.43 8.34 5.99
CA VAL A 535 -0.39 9.80 5.87
C VAL A 535 -1.36 10.31 4.80
N ILE A 536 -1.41 9.65 3.64
CA ILE A 536 -2.31 10.06 2.55
C ILE A 536 -3.76 10.00 3.03
N VAL A 537 -4.17 8.86 3.58
CA VAL A 537 -5.56 8.65 4.04
C VAL A 537 -5.89 9.55 5.23
N ALA A 538 -4.99 9.67 6.22
CA ALA A 538 -5.21 10.52 7.38
C ALA A 538 -5.42 11.99 6.98
N ARG A 539 -4.67 12.49 5.99
CA ARG A 539 -4.85 13.84 5.44
C ARG A 539 -6.19 13.98 4.71
N GLU A 540 -6.52 13.03 3.85
CA GLU A 540 -7.79 13.03 3.10
C GLU A 540 -9.02 13.00 4.04
N LEU A 541 -8.92 12.28 5.15
CA LEU A 541 -9.98 12.15 6.14
C LEU A 541 -9.89 13.18 7.28
N ALA A 542 -8.90 14.07 7.25
CA ALA A 542 -8.60 15.06 8.30
C ALA A 542 -8.48 14.43 9.70
N VAL A 543 -7.85 13.26 9.80
CA VAL A 543 -7.59 12.52 11.04
C VAL A 543 -6.15 12.80 11.47
N PRO A 544 -5.87 13.25 12.70
CA PRO A 544 -4.51 13.43 13.21
C PRO A 544 -3.71 12.13 13.09
N CYS A 545 -2.45 12.22 12.60
CA CYS A 545 -1.64 11.04 12.38
C CYS A 545 -0.19 11.25 12.79
N VAL A 546 0.35 10.28 13.55
CA VAL A 546 1.77 10.16 13.88
C VAL A 546 2.29 8.88 13.23
N ILE A 547 3.40 9.00 12.51
CA ILE A 547 4.05 7.91 11.78
C ILE A 547 5.48 7.69 12.26
N ALA A 548 6.10 6.60 11.82
CA ALA A 548 7.48 6.24 12.18
C ALA A 548 7.73 6.26 13.72
N LEU A 549 6.71 6.00 14.52
CA LEU A 549 6.87 5.81 15.95
C LEU A 549 7.27 4.36 16.19
N GLU A 550 8.57 4.10 16.15
CA GLU A 550 9.13 2.75 16.20
C GLU A 550 8.67 2.02 17.47
N GLY A 551 8.06 0.86 17.31
CA GLY A 551 7.55 0.04 18.40
C GLY A 551 6.27 0.59 19.08
N ALA A 552 5.53 1.50 18.46
CA ALA A 552 4.29 2.04 19.05
C ALA A 552 3.34 0.94 19.54
N THR A 553 3.21 -0.14 18.78
CA THR A 553 2.35 -1.29 19.12
C THR A 553 2.82 -2.07 20.36
N ASP A 554 4.10 -1.95 20.75
CA ASP A 554 4.67 -2.59 21.94
C ASP A 554 4.80 -1.61 23.10
N LEU A 555 5.05 -0.33 22.79
CA LEU A 555 5.24 0.74 23.78
C LEU A 555 3.93 1.24 24.35
N ILE A 556 2.87 1.36 23.53
CA ILE A 556 1.58 1.89 23.97
C ILE A 556 0.73 0.71 24.46
N PRO A 557 0.29 0.70 25.74
CA PRO A 557 -0.61 -0.34 26.23
C PRO A 557 -1.97 -0.29 25.53
N ASP A 558 -2.52 -1.44 25.14
CA ASP A 558 -3.89 -1.50 24.64
C ASP A 558 -4.88 -1.02 25.71
N GLY A 559 -5.79 -0.13 25.32
CA GLY A 559 -6.75 0.49 26.22
C GLY A 559 -6.25 1.74 26.97
N ALA A 560 -4.97 2.12 26.86
CA ALA A 560 -4.44 3.34 27.47
C ALA A 560 -5.08 4.60 26.87
N MET A 561 -5.29 5.63 27.71
CA MET A 561 -5.70 6.95 27.23
C MET A 561 -4.49 7.72 26.70
N VAL A 562 -4.55 8.15 25.46
CA VAL A 562 -3.44 8.87 24.80
C VAL A 562 -3.92 10.19 24.17
N GLU A 563 -3.00 11.14 24.10
CA GLU A 563 -3.13 12.35 23.29
C GLU A 563 -2.16 12.26 22.11
N VAL A 564 -2.69 12.39 20.91
CA VAL A 564 -1.93 12.35 19.67
C VAL A 564 -1.87 13.75 19.07
N ASP A 565 -0.66 14.31 18.95
CA ASP A 565 -0.39 15.55 18.23
C ASP A 565 0.25 15.23 16.88
N GLY A 566 -0.58 15.13 15.84
CA GLY A 566 -0.13 14.86 14.48
C GLY A 566 0.61 16.04 13.85
N THR A 567 0.60 17.23 14.47
CA THR A 567 1.36 18.40 14.01
C THR A 567 2.78 18.36 14.56
N ALA A 568 2.94 17.95 15.82
CA ALA A 568 4.23 17.81 16.49
C ALA A 568 4.87 16.43 16.28
N GLY A 569 4.11 15.42 15.80
CA GLY A 569 4.58 14.04 15.67
C GLY A 569 4.73 13.33 17.02
N THR A 570 3.90 13.64 18.01
CA THR A 570 4.05 13.09 19.36
C THR A 570 2.79 12.37 19.85
N VAL A 571 3.00 11.37 20.70
CA VAL A 571 1.95 10.65 21.44
C VAL A 571 2.26 10.71 22.92
N THR A 572 1.36 11.31 23.70
CA THR A 572 1.50 11.42 25.16
C THR A 572 0.56 10.44 25.85
N LEU A 573 1.08 9.60 26.73
CA LEU A 573 0.26 8.72 27.56
C LEU A 573 -0.37 9.53 28.71
N ILE A 574 -1.70 9.67 28.67
CA ILE A 574 -2.46 10.39 29.71
C ILE A 574 -2.77 9.46 30.88
N GLN A 575 -3.11 8.21 30.57
CA GLN A 575 -3.39 7.17 31.54
C GLN A 575 -3.09 5.81 30.91
N ALA A 576 -2.17 5.08 31.52
CA ALA A 576 -1.77 3.74 31.10
C ALA A 576 -2.71 2.66 31.65
#